data_576c6b497c19ccc7d648e5ae00d89045
#
_entry.id   576c6b497c19ccc7d648e5ae00d89045
#
_cell.length_a   1.000
_cell.length_b   1.000
_cell.length_c   1.000
_cell.angle_alpha   90.00
_cell.angle_beta   90.00
_cell.angle_gamma   90.00
#
_symmetry.space_group_name_H-M   'P 1'
#
loop_
_entity.id
_entity.type
_entity.pdbx_description
1 polymer ?
#
loop_
_entity_poly.entity_id
_entity_poly.type
_entity_poly.pdbx_seq_one_letter_code
_entity_poly.pdbx_strand_id
1 'polypeptide(L)'
;MRKLTTILLLALAALSCQTEKQNPWNEDWDKPDQPDKPQPVATAKPRYVWIDAAANFDDYGNSRDRIREDCKRIAQTGFTDIIVDVRPTTGDVLFTSSVAPALKRIDRWKGSSYEWTERTADFDYLQAFIEDGHAAGLKVHAAMNTMVGGYLCPYGLGKEGMVYSDSSKKEWCTVQNRPEGLVNCLDIDEYGARFLNPAHKDVQAFVISLVAELAAYKELDGIVLDRCRYDDSGLMSDFSETTRKAFEQFCGHSVSPWPSAIFSPGTESLGSAVSSLQREWLTFRVKTIHDLVEKAAAKAHEVNPKIRFGTYVGAWYSSYYTSGVNWASPSYNCKTEYLWASADYQAAGYADHLDYIFLGAYAGADYIHGTTEWTMEGFCKLGAKRLASAVPFAAGPDIGNSSGFPEGGKGSLMPDIVKTCIGNADGLFIFDLCHIKMYDYWSSLKTGIDAYLKTVNNQ
;
A
#
# COMPACT_ATOMS: atom_id res chain seq x y z
N MET A 1 -44.95 48.81 -44.86
CA MET A 1 -44.39 48.65 -46.21
C MET A 1 -43.24 47.67 -46.16
N ARG A 2 -43.33 46.66 -47.07
CA ARG A 2 -42.29 45.71 -47.50
C ARG A 2 -41.68 44.80 -46.39
N LYS A 3 -42.08 43.56 -46.24
CA LYS A 3 -41.96 42.33 -47.07
C LYS A 3 -40.50 41.88 -47.30
N LEU A 4 -40.15 40.72 -46.88
CA LEU A 4 -39.67 39.52 -47.56
C LEU A 4 -38.53 38.87 -46.69
N THR A 5 -38.26 37.61 -46.64
CA THR A 5 -38.93 36.36 -47.09
C THR A 5 -38.16 35.21 -46.42
N THR A 6 -38.89 34.25 -45.97
CA THR A 6 -38.47 32.93 -45.46
C THR A 6 -37.78 32.13 -46.57
N ILE A 7 -36.70 31.40 -46.25
CA ILE A 7 -36.31 30.20 -46.97
C ILE A 7 -36.09 29.08 -45.98
N LEU A 8 -37.01 28.10 -46.06
CA LEU A 8 -37.02 26.83 -45.38
C LEU A 8 -36.35 25.84 -46.35
N LEU A 9 -35.26 25.20 -45.94
CA LEU A 9 -34.68 24.09 -46.67
C LEU A 9 -34.98 22.79 -45.90
N LEU A 10 -35.99 22.08 -46.40
CA LEU A 10 -36.23 20.67 -46.05
C LEU A 10 -35.21 19.81 -46.82
N ALA A 11 -34.42 19.04 -46.08
CA ALA A 11 -33.67 17.90 -46.65
C ALA A 11 -34.47 16.64 -46.41
N LEU A 12 -35.02 16.05 -47.46
CA LEU A 12 -35.61 14.72 -47.47
C LEU A 12 -34.49 13.69 -47.33
N ALA A 13 -34.57 12.90 -46.32
CA ALA A 13 -33.81 11.64 -46.24
C ALA A 13 -34.56 10.55 -47.03
N ALA A 14 -34.04 10.20 -48.20
CA ALA A 14 -34.50 9.04 -48.93
C ALA A 14 -34.00 7.77 -48.28
N LEU A 15 -34.90 6.95 -47.73
CA LEU A 15 -34.60 5.53 -47.40
C LEU A 15 -34.44 4.76 -48.71
N SER A 16 -33.20 4.42 -49.02
CA SER A 16 -32.88 3.41 -50.03
C SER A 16 -32.79 2.04 -49.35
N CYS A 17 -33.84 1.25 -49.47
CA CYS A 17 -33.79 -0.18 -49.23
C CYS A 17 -33.02 -0.82 -50.37
N GLN A 18 -31.73 -1.09 -50.21
CA GLN A 18 -31.00 -1.99 -51.10
C GLN A 18 -31.10 -3.40 -50.54
N THR A 19 -31.90 -4.23 -51.17
CA THR A 19 -31.82 -5.66 -51.05
C THR A 19 -30.53 -6.14 -51.70
N GLU A 20 -29.54 -6.50 -50.89
CA GLU A 20 -28.36 -7.19 -51.38
C GLU A 20 -28.77 -8.55 -51.98
N LYS A 21 -28.64 -8.66 -53.31
CA LYS A 21 -28.66 -9.95 -53.98
C LYS A 21 -27.43 -10.72 -53.50
N GLN A 22 -27.64 -11.80 -52.77
CA GLN A 22 -26.60 -12.79 -52.47
C GLN A 22 -25.98 -13.27 -53.79
N ASN A 23 -24.71 -12.94 -54.00
CA ASN A 23 -23.91 -13.47 -55.07
C ASN A 23 -23.49 -14.91 -54.67
N PRO A 24 -23.90 -16.00 -55.37
CA PRO A 24 -23.60 -17.36 -54.98
C PRO A 24 -22.14 -17.79 -55.26
N TRP A 25 -21.30 -16.88 -55.73
CA TRP A 25 -19.89 -17.14 -56.04
C TRP A 25 -19.00 -16.22 -55.23
N ASN A 26 -18.91 -16.45 -53.90
CA ASN A 26 -17.90 -15.85 -53.09
C ASN A 26 -16.64 -16.73 -53.17
N GLU A 27 -15.68 -16.30 -54.03
CA GLU A 27 -14.36 -16.90 -54.18
C GLU A 27 -13.47 -16.63 -52.94
N ASP A 28 -13.80 -17.21 -51.81
CA ASP A 28 -12.98 -17.16 -50.60
C ASP A 28 -12.36 -18.52 -50.24
N TRP A 29 -12.19 -19.39 -51.27
CA TRP A 29 -11.65 -20.73 -51.08
C TRP A 29 -10.12 -20.85 -51.14
N ASP A 30 -9.40 -19.76 -51.43
CA ASP A 30 -7.95 -19.79 -51.64
C ASP A 30 -7.15 -18.86 -50.74
N LYS A 31 -7.66 -18.47 -49.57
CA LYS A 31 -6.77 -17.92 -48.53
C LYS A 31 -6.20 -19.11 -47.76
N PRO A 32 -4.85 -19.33 -47.81
CA PRO A 32 -4.24 -20.32 -46.94
C PRO A 32 -4.56 -19.92 -45.50
N ASP A 33 -5.02 -20.88 -44.70
CA ASP A 33 -5.19 -20.73 -43.25
C ASP A 33 -3.93 -20.06 -42.71
N GLN A 34 -4.06 -18.80 -42.32
CA GLN A 34 -2.98 -18.18 -41.51
C GLN A 34 -2.91 -19.02 -40.24
N PRO A 35 -1.74 -19.59 -39.93
CA PRO A 35 -1.60 -20.32 -38.68
C PRO A 35 -2.05 -19.39 -37.57
N ASP A 36 -2.98 -19.87 -36.74
CA ASP A 36 -3.44 -19.15 -35.55
C ASP A 36 -2.22 -18.58 -34.86
N LYS A 37 -2.16 -17.23 -34.71
CA LYS A 37 -1.14 -16.61 -33.91
C LYS A 37 -1.22 -17.26 -32.53
N PRO A 38 -0.14 -17.85 -32.02
CA PRO A 38 -0.20 -18.49 -30.73
C PRO A 38 -0.81 -17.48 -29.73
N GLN A 39 -1.93 -17.83 -29.13
CA GLN A 39 -2.53 -17.04 -28.07
C GLN A 39 -1.46 -16.85 -27.01
N PRO A 40 -1.27 -15.65 -26.47
CA PRO A 40 -0.29 -15.45 -25.42
C PRO A 40 -0.63 -16.41 -24.29
N VAL A 41 0.30 -17.30 -23.96
CA VAL A 41 0.14 -18.23 -22.83
C VAL A 41 -0.12 -17.38 -21.59
N ALA A 42 -1.26 -17.59 -20.94
CA ALA A 42 -1.64 -16.83 -19.76
C ALA A 42 -0.56 -17.01 -18.68
N THR A 43 0.13 -15.93 -18.35
CA THR A 43 1.18 -15.97 -17.33
C THR A 43 0.52 -15.98 -15.95
N ALA A 44 0.93 -16.91 -15.10
CA ALA A 44 0.41 -16.97 -13.75
C ALA A 44 0.73 -15.69 -12.96
N LYS A 45 -0.28 -15.12 -12.30
CA LYS A 45 -0.15 -13.91 -11.48
C LYS A 45 0.78 -14.14 -10.28
N PRO A 46 1.51 -13.12 -9.80
CA PRO A 46 2.38 -13.22 -8.63
C PRO A 46 1.56 -13.49 -7.36
N ARG A 47 2.18 -14.18 -6.43
CA ARG A 47 1.61 -14.58 -5.15
C ARG A 47 2.62 -14.27 -4.05
N TYR A 48 2.32 -13.24 -3.29
CA TYR A 48 3.18 -12.68 -2.26
C TYR A 48 2.77 -13.19 -0.87
N VAL A 49 3.76 -13.38 0.01
CA VAL A 49 3.53 -13.49 1.45
C VAL A 49 4.34 -12.43 2.16
N TRP A 50 3.68 -11.73 3.11
CA TRP A 50 4.31 -10.71 3.93
C TRP A 50 5.03 -11.36 5.12
N ILE A 51 6.20 -10.86 5.46
CA ILE A 51 7.00 -11.27 6.61
C ILE A 51 7.18 -10.03 7.50
N ASP A 52 6.23 -9.82 8.43
CA ASP A 52 6.34 -8.76 9.42
C ASP A 52 7.54 -9.02 10.34
N ALA A 53 8.40 -8.03 10.53
CA ALA A 53 9.64 -8.23 11.27
C ALA A 53 9.39 -8.54 12.74
N ALA A 54 8.42 -7.86 13.38
CA ALA A 54 8.14 -8.06 14.79
C ALA A 54 7.51 -9.43 15.05
N ALA A 55 6.50 -9.80 14.25
CA ALA A 55 5.76 -11.03 14.42
C ALA A 55 6.61 -12.30 14.13
N ASN A 56 7.61 -12.18 13.25
CA ASN A 56 8.48 -13.29 12.84
C ASN A 56 9.90 -13.19 13.40
N PHE A 57 10.17 -12.29 14.38
CA PHE A 57 11.53 -12.00 14.83
C PHE A 57 12.22 -13.18 15.52
N ASP A 58 11.50 -14.00 16.27
CA ASP A 58 12.07 -15.21 16.94
C ASP A 58 12.61 -16.21 15.93
N ASP A 59 11.97 -16.31 14.77
CA ASP A 59 12.41 -17.24 13.75
C ASP A 59 13.61 -16.67 12.98
N TYR A 60 13.58 -15.40 12.62
CA TYR A 60 14.51 -14.86 11.62
C TYR A 60 15.51 -13.85 12.17
N GLY A 61 15.18 -13.17 13.28
CA GLY A 61 16.02 -12.13 13.83
C GLY A 61 17.47 -12.59 14.10
N ASN A 62 17.65 -13.86 14.51
CA ASN A 62 18.95 -14.40 14.87
C ASN A 62 19.31 -15.75 14.19
N SER A 63 18.56 -16.19 13.18
CA SER A 63 18.76 -17.49 12.56
C SER A 63 18.61 -17.46 11.03
N ARG A 64 19.74 -17.48 10.32
CA ARG A 64 19.73 -17.60 8.86
C ARG A 64 19.23 -18.98 8.38
N ASP A 65 19.44 -20.04 9.15
CA ASP A 65 18.95 -21.37 8.78
C ASP A 65 17.42 -21.43 8.74
N ARG A 66 16.74 -20.74 9.67
CA ARG A 66 15.29 -20.58 9.66
C ARG A 66 14.81 -19.82 8.42
N ILE A 67 15.50 -18.75 8.04
CA ILE A 67 15.19 -18.01 6.79
C ILE A 67 15.22 -18.97 5.60
N ARG A 68 16.30 -19.77 5.46
CA ARG A 68 16.46 -20.72 4.37
C ARG A 68 15.41 -21.82 4.33
N GLU A 69 15.07 -22.37 5.49
CA GLU A 69 14.05 -23.42 5.62
C GLU A 69 12.67 -22.90 5.21
N ASP A 70 12.28 -21.73 5.72
CA ASP A 70 10.95 -21.17 5.46
C ASP A 70 10.83 -20.61 4.05
N CYS A 71 11.87 -20.03 3.44
CA CYS A 71 11.87 -19.68 2.03
C CYS A 71 11.56 -20.88 1.12
N LYS A 72 12.14 -22.05 1.40
CA LYS A 72 11.81 -23.29 0.68
C LYS A 72 10.35 -23.69 0.87
N ARG A 73 9.84 -23.62 2.11
CA ARG A 73 8.45 -23.97 2.43
C ARG A 73 7.46 -23.02 1.75
N ILE A 74 7.75 -21.72 1.74
CA ILE A 74 6.97 -20.71 1.05
C ILE A 74 6.88 -21.04 -0.46
N ALA A 75 8.01 -21.29 -1.11
CA ALA A 75 8.05 -21.66 -2.52
C ALA A 75 7.28 -22.96 -2.81
N GLN A 76 7.44 -24.00 -1.96
CA GLN A 76 6.71 -25.27 -2.08
C GLN A 76 5.21 -25.13 -1.89
N THR A 77 4.76 -24.11 -1.15
CA THR A 77 3.33 -23.78 -1.00
C THR A 77 2.76 -23.14 -2.27
N GLY A 78 3.63 -22.59 -3.13
CA GLY A 78 3.25 -22.01 -4.42
C GLY A 78 3.28 -20.48 -4.44
N PHE A 79 3.81 -19.83 -3.41
CA PHE A 79 4.15 -18.42 -3.47
C PHE A 79 5.31 -18.17 -4.44
N THR A 80 5.34 -17.01 -5.03
CA THR A 80 6.38 -16.60 -6.00
C THR A 80 7.27 -15.50 -5.48
N ASP A 81 6.78 -14.79 -4.46
CA ASP A 81 7.41 -13.57 -3.95
C ASP A 81 7.26 -13.50 -2.42
N ILE A 82 8.24 -12.90 -1.75
CA ILE A 82 8.19 -12.54 -0.34
C ILE A 82 8.34 -11.04 -0.16
N ILE A 83 7.59 -10.47 0.76
CA ILE A 83 7.72 -9.07 1.18
C ILE A 83 8.28 -9.08 2.59
N VAL A 84 9.52 -8.64 2.74
CA VAL A 84 10.25 -8.69 4.01
C VAL A 84 10.26 -7.31 4.65
N ASP A 85 9.63 -7.16 5.82
CA ASP A 85 9.74 -5.93 6.60
C ASP A 85 11.17 -5.79 7.13
N VAL A 86 11.85 -4.74 6.70
CA VAL A 86 13.24 -4.45 7.07
C VAL A 86 13.39 -3.18 7.90
N ARG A 87 12.28 -2.51 8.18
CA ARG A 87 12.21 -1.34 9.05
C ARG A 87 10.89 -1.37 9.83
N PRO A 88 10.86 -2.14 10.93
CA PRO A 88 9.65 -2.30 11.74
C PRO A 88 9.22 -1.02 12.45
N THR A 89 8.20 -1.12 13.29
CA THR A 89 7.56 0.01 13.98
C THR A 89 8.46 0.78 14.94
N THR A 90 9.63 0.27 15.31
CA THR A 90 10.65 1.05 16.04
C THR A 90 11.30 2.14 15.19
N GLY A 91 11.26 1.99 13.86
CA GLY A 91 11.93 2.89 12.92
C GLY A 91 13.42 2.62 12.72
N ASP A 92 14.01 1.70 13.47
CA ASP A 92 15.37 1.20 13.26
C ASP A 92 15.36 0.13 12.16
N VAL A 93 16.52 -0.17 11.56
CA VAL A 93 16.60 -0.98 10.33
C VAL A 93 17.27 -2.34 10.53
N LEU A 94 16.88 -3.31 9.70
CA LEU A 94 17.43 -4.67 9.62
C LEU A 94 18.28 -4.89 8.36
N PHE A 95 18.79 -3.81 7.80
CA PHE A 95 19.74 -3.83 6.67
C PHE A 95 20.89 -2.86 6.94
N THR A 96 21.94 -2.95 6.16
CA THR A 96 23.09 -2.04 6.32
C THR A 96 22.72 -0.64 5.89
N SER A 97 22.75 0.31 6.84
CA SER A 97 22.38 1.72 6.62
C SER A 97 23.43 2.66 7.21
N SER A 98 23.64 3.77 6.51
CA SER A 98 24.48 4.90 6.98
C SER A 98 23.64 6.03 7.58
N VAL A 99 22.32 6.00 7.40
CA VAL A 99 21.40 7.10 7.79
C VAL A 99 20.44 6.73 8.91
N ALA A 100 20.23 5.44 9.16
CA ALA A 100 19.37 4.96 10.23
C ALA A 100 20.11 3.99 11.16
N PRO A 101 19.76 3.97 12.46
CA PRO A 101 20.35 3.02 13.39
C PRO A 101 19.89 1.58 13.10
N ALA A 102 20.81 0.63 13.31
CA ALA A 102 20.48 -0.79 13.23
C ALA A 102 19.57 -1.21 14.37
N LEU A 103 18.58 -2.04 14.07
CA LEU A 103 17.68 -2.62 15.07
C LEU A 103 18.47 -3.47 16.07
N LYS A 104 18.33 -3.14 17.36
CA LYS A 104 18.99 -3.86 18.46
C LYS A 104 18.08 -4.89 19.11
N ARG A 105 16.80 -4.62 19.18
CA ARG A 105 15.80 -5.47 19.83
C ARG A 105 14.39 -5.12 19.34
N ILE A 106 13.47 -6.01 19.60
CA ILE A 106 12.05 -5.80 19.31
C ILE A 106 11.20 -6.30 20.48
N ASP A 107 10.09 -5.62 20.74
CA ASP A 107 9.12 -6.00 21.76
C ASP A 107 8.12 -7.01 21.20
N ARG A 108 7.79 -8.04 21.98
CA ARG A 108 6.90 -9.09 21.55
C ARG A 108 6.40 -10.00 22.67
N TRP A 109 5.37 -10.76 22.37
CA TRP A 109 4.92 -11.84 23.24
C TRP A 109 5.85 -13.05 23.18
N LYS A 110 6.26 -13.56 24.35
CA LYS A 110 6.91 -14.86 24.53
C LYS A 110 6.10 -15.69 25.51
N GLY A 111 5.23 -16.55 24.97
CA GLY A 111 4.25 -17.26 25.78
C GLY A 111 3.29 -16.30 26.48
N SER A 112 3.35 -16.22 27.81
CA SER A 112 2.51 -15.35 28.65
C SER A 112 3.19 -14.01 29.02
N SER A 113 4.45 -13.78 28.67
CA SER A 113 5.19 -12.55 28.94
C SER A 113 5.36 -11.69 27.70
N TYR A 114 5.30 -10.37 27.87
CA TYR A 114 5.64 -9.41 26.81
C TYR A 114 7.02 -8.82 27.13
N GLU A 115 7.98 -9.07 26.27
CA GLU A 115 9.37 -8.79 26.56
C GLU A 115 10.21 -8.44 25.34
N TRP A 116 11.43 -7.93 25.57
CA TRP A 116 12.39 -7.70 24.51
C TRP A 116 13.00 -8.99 23.98
N THR A 117 13.17 -9.05 22.66
CA THR A 117 14.05 -10.02 22.00
C THR A 117 15.19 -9.26 21.35
N GLU A 118 16.41 -9.56 21.81
CA GLU A 118 17.62 -8.92 21.31
C GLU A 118 18.02 -9.45 19.94
N ARG A 119 18.49 -8.58 19.07
CA ARG A 119 19.19 -8.94 17.84
C ARG A 119 20.66 -9.19 18.17
N THR A 120 21.08 -10.44 18.09
CA THR A 120 22.45 -10.89 18.43
C THR A 120 23.23 -11.40 17.21
N ALA A 121 22.56 -11.61 16.08
CA ALA A 121 23.19 -12.07 14.85
C ALA A 121 23.99 -10.93 14.17
N ASP A 122 25.08 -11.31 13.50
CA ASP A 122 26.00 -10.43 12.76
C ASP A 122 25.74 -10.41 11.25
N PHE A 123 24.86 -11.28 10.73
CA PHE A 123 24.53 -11.27 9.29
C PHE A 123 23.58 -10.12 8.94
N ASP A 124 23.69 -9.60 7.71
CA ASP A 124 22.71 -8.67 7.15
C ASP A 124 21.40 -9.42 6.87
N TYR A 125 20.34 -9.00 7.57
CA TYR A 125 19.03 -9.67 7.52
C TYR A 125 18.40 -9.62 6.13
N LEU A 126 18.44 -8.45 5.47
CA LEU A 126 17.90 -8.31 4.11
C LEU A 126 18.71 -9.14 3.11
N GLN A 127 20.03 -9.08 3.19
CA GLN A 127 20.91 -9.86 2.30
C GLN A 127 20.69 -11.36 2.45
N ALA A 128 20.45 -11.84 3.69
CA ALA A 128 20.14 -13.25 3.93
C ALA A 128 18.82 -13.67 3.26
N PHE A 129 17.76 -12.84 3.35
CA PHE A 129 16.52 -13.11 2.63
C PHE A 129 16.67 -13.06 1.11
N ILE A 130 17.45 -12.13 0.57
CA ILE A 130 17.72 -12.06 -0.87
C ILE A 130 18.36 -13.36 -1.35
N GLU A 131 19.45 -13.79 -0.71
CA GLU A 131 20.19 -14.98 -1.10
C GLU A 131 19.37 -16.27 -0.95
N ASP A 132 18.77 -16.48 0.21
CA ASP A 132 18.03 -17.71 0.51
C ASP A 132 16.66 -17.74 -0.17
N GLY A 133 16.02 -16.58 -0.40
CA GLY A 133 14.80 -16.43 -1.20
C GLY A 133 15.03 -16.77 -2.67
N HIS A 134 16.05 -16.19 -3.28
CA HIS A 134 16.42 -16.49 -4.68
C HIS A 134 16.84 -17.95 -4.85
N ALA A 135 17.59 -18.51 -3.90
CA ALA A 135 17.94 -19.94 -3.91
C ALA A 135 16.71 -20.86 -3.86
N ALA A 136 15.60 -20.39 -3.28
CA ALA A 136 14.32 -21.08 -3.27
C ALA A 136 13.44 -20.78 -4.51
N GLY A 137 13.85 -19.87 -5.40
CA GLY A 137 13.10 -19.44 -6.58
C GLY A 137 12.06 -18.35 -6.31
N LEU A 138 12.15 -17.67 -5.17
CA LEU A 138 11.28 -16.55 -4.80
C LEU A 138 11.91 -15.21 -5.22
N LYS A 139 11.09 -14.23 -5.56
CA LYS A 139 11.49 -12.83 -5.59
C LYS A 139 11.41 -12.22 -4.20
N VAL A 140 12.28 -11.25 -3.93
CA VAL A 140 12.40 -10.62 -2.61
C VAL A 140 12.17 -9.13 -2.70
N HIS A 141 11.20 -8.64 -1.93
CA HIS A 141 10.84 -7.23 -1.85
C HIS A 141 11.06 -6.75 -0.41
N ALA A 142 11.76 -5.63 -0.24
CA ALA A 142 11.96 -5.01 1.07
C ALA A 142 10.81 -4.05 1.37
N ALA A 143 10.10 -4.26 2.47
CA ALA A 143 9.11 -3.33 2.98
C ALA A 143 9.69 -2.48 4.12
N MET A 144 9.24 -1.23 4.25
CA MET A 144 9.61 -0.39 5.39
C MET A 144 8.43 0.44 5.90
N ASN A 145 8.30 0.56 7.22
CA ASN A 145 7.36 1.49 7.88
C ASN A 145 7.87 2.92 7.70
N THR A 146 7.52 3.56 6.59
CA THR A 146 8.16 4.77 6.04
C THR A 146 8.19 5.96 6.99
N MET A 147 7.04 6.30 7.59
CA MET A 147 6.90 7.46 8.46
C MET A 147 6.98 7.13 9.94
N VAL A 148 7.47 5.97 10.33
CA VAL A 148 7.65 5.62 11.74
C VAL A 148 9.09 5.88 12.17
N GLY A 149 9.29 6.58 13.27
CA GLY A 149 10.62 6.92 13.82
C GLY A 149 10.88 6.38 15.23
N GLY A 150 9.87 5.79 15.87
CA GLY A 150 9.97 5.21 17.19
C GLY A 150 8.68 4.57 17.65
N TYR A 151 8.74 3.92 18.81
CA TYR A 151 7.61 3.20 19.39
C TYR A 151 7.60 3.34 20.90
N LEU A 152 6.43 3.64 21.48
CA LEU A 152 6.20 3.51 22.91
C LEU A 152 5.60 2.14 23.18
N CYS A 153 6.42 1.26 23.76
CA CYS A 153 6.09 -0.13 23.98
C CYS A 153 5.13 -0.32 25.15
N PRO A 154 4.17 -1.25 25.06
CA PRO A 154 3.25 -1.55 26.14
C PRO A 154 3.93 -2.25 27.33
N TYR A 155 3.17 -2.47 28.39
CA TYR A 155 3.55 -3.26 29.56
C TYR A 155 4.83 -2.76 30.27
N GLY A 156 5.13 -1.45 30.17
CA GLY A 156 6.26 -0.86 30.88
C GLY A 156 7.64 -1.11 30.25
N LEU A 157 7.72 -1.67 29.05
CA LEU A 157 8.99 -1.87 28.35
C LEU A 157 9.69 -0.56 27.96
N GLY A 158 8.93 0.55 27.84
CA GLY A 158 9.49 1.87 27.59
C GLY A 158 9.52 2.27 26.11
N LYS A 159 10.51 3.05 25.75
CA LYS A 159 10.61 3.76 24.49
C LYS A 159 11.74 3.19 23.64
N GLU A 160 11.51 3.02 22.33
CA GLU A 160 12.52 2.52 21.41
C GLU A 160 12.49 3.30 20.09
N GLY A 161 13.61 3.32 19.37
CA GLY A 161 13.78 3.91 18.05
C GLY A 161 14.51 5.25 18.02
N MET A 162 14.83 5.68 16.80
CA MET A 162 15.72 6.82 16.52
C MET A 162 15.25 8.15 17.12
N VAL A 163 13.94 8.41 17.17
CA VAL A 163 13.40 9.68 17.68
C VAL A 163 13.48 9.80 19.21
N TYR A 164 13.70 8.68 19.89
CA TYR A 164 13.93 8.67 21.34
C TYR A 164 15.43 8.63 21.70
N SER A 165 16.24 8.04 20.83
CA SER A 165 17.70 7.97 21.04
C SER A 165 18.43 9.24 20.61
N ASP A 166 17.85 10.05 19.72
CA ASP A 166 18.42 11.32 19.24
C ASP A 166 17.42 12.48 19.46
N SER A 167 17.66 13.28 20.50
CA SER A 167 16.80 14.42 20.84
C SER A 167 16.68 15.49 19.74
N SER A 168 17.65 15.57 18.81
CA SER A 168 17.60 16.48 17.67
C SER A 168 16.48 16.11 16.68
N LYS A 169 15.95 14.88 16.77
CA LYS A 169 14.87 14.39 15.93
C LYS A 169 13.45 14.74 16.43
N LYS A 170 13.33 15.39 17.58
CA LYS A 170 12.01 15.80 18.12
C LYS A 170 11.23 16.67 17.10
N GLU A 171 11.90 17.55 16.38
CA GLU A 171 11.27 18.42 15.36
C GLU A 171 10.84 17.65 14.11
N TRP A 172 11.34 16.43 13.92
CA TRP A 172 10.92 15.55 12.82
C TRP A 172 9.57 14.88 13.09
N CYS A 173 9.13 14.88 14.35
CA CYS A 173 7.93 14.16 14.78
C CYS A 173 6.67 14.98 14.54
N THR A 174 5.55 14.27 14.35
CA THR A 174 4.23 14.91 14.18
C THR A 174 3.78 15.60 15.46
N VAL A 175 2.99 16.66 15.28
CA VAL A 175 2.30 17.40 16.35
C VAL A 175 0.80 17.23 16.15
N GLN A 176 0.14 16.69 17.16
CA GLN A 176 -1.30 16.43 17.15
C GLN A 176 -2.10 17.59 17.74
N ASN A 177 -3.27 17.87 17.16
CA ASN A 177 -4.25 18.83 17.65
C ASN A 177 -5.18 18.13 18.67
N ARG A 178 -4.82 18.17 19.93
CA ARG A 178 -5.52 17.50 21.03
C ARG A 178 -6.35 18.49 21.85
N PRO A 179 -7.30 18.04 22.71
CA PRO A 179 -8.08 18.92 23.58
C PRO A 179 -7.23 19.81 24.49
N GLU A 180 -6.09 19.32 24.93
CA GLU A 180 -5.12 20.04 25.77
C GLU A 180 -4.23 21.02 24.99
N GLY A 181 -4.30 21.02 23.65
CA GLY A 181 -3.53 21.87 22.75
C GLY A 181 -2.71 21.09 21.74
N LEU A 182 -1.68 21.73 21.18
CA LEU A 182 -0.75 21.09 20.24
C LEU A 182 0.28 20.25 21.00
N VAL A 183 0.28 18.95 20.78
CA VAL A 183 1.13 17.99 21.52
C VAL A 183 2.02 17.23 20.52
N ASN A 184 3.35 17.27 20.73
CA ASN A 184 4.27 16.45 19.96
C ASN A 184 4.03 14.96 20.26
N CYS A 185 4.03 14.10 19.25
CA CYS A 185 3.72 12.68 19.44
C CYS A 185 4.68 11.95 20.39
N LEU A 186 5.89 12.48 20.64
CA LEU A 186 6.82 11.94 21.63
C LEU A 186 6.39 12.20 23.09
N ASP A 187 5.55 13.20 23.31
CA ASP A 187 5.07 13.60 24.63
C ASP A 187 3.71 12.93 24.98
N ILE A 188 3.21 12.04 24.11
CA ILE A 188 1.97 11.30 24.30
C ILE A 188 2.25 9.97 25.00
N ASP A 189 1.52 9.67 26.09
CA ASP A 189 1.68 8.44 26.87
C ASP A 189 0.88 7.22 26.38
N GLU A 190 0.23 7.34 25.24
CA GLU A 190 -0.46 6.22 24.59
C GLU A 190 0.55 5.31 23.87
N TYR A 191 0.40 4.00 24.02
CA TYR A 191 1.24 3.03 23.31
C TYR A 191 1.11 3.16 21.79
N GLY A 192 2.19 2.87 21.09
CA GLY A 192 2.16 2.83 19.63
C GLY A 192 3.28 3.60 18.94
N ALA A 193 3.19 3.63 17.63
CA ALA A 193 4.19 4.24 16.77
C ALA A 193 4.28 5.76 16.93
N ARG A 194 5.50 6.28 16.81
CA ARG A 194 5.81 7.70 16.76
C ARG A 194 6.14 8.07 15.32
N PHE A 195 5.27 8.88 14.74
CA PHE A 195 5.34 9.20 13.34
C PHE A 195 6.21 10.43 13.08
N LEU A 196 6.94 10.36 11.97
CA LEU A 196 7.67 11.47 11.38
C LEU A 196 6.71 12.34 10.58
N ASN A 197 6.97 13.64 10.53
CA ASN A 197 6.19 14.62 9.79
C ASN A 197 6.50 14.56 8.28
N PRO A 198 5.56 14.16 7.42
CA PRO A 198 5.79 14.09 5.98
C PRO A 198 6.10 15.44 5.31
N ALA A 199 5.69 16.55 5.92
CA ALA A 199 5.97 17.90 5.41
C ALA A 199 7.36 18.42 5.78
N HIS A 200 8.09 17.75 6.68
CA HIS A 200 9.44 18.16 7.08
C HIS A 200 10.46 17.74 6.01
N LYS A 201 11.22 18.71 5.48
CA LYS A 201 12.15 18.49 4.37
C LYS A 201 13.25 17.47 4.69
N ASP A 202 13.78 17.49 5.93
CA ASP A 202 14.82 16.54 6.33
C ASP A 202 14.25 15.13 6.51
N VAL A 203 12.97 14.99 6.91
CA VAL A 203 12.29 13.69 6.93
C VAL A 203 12.14 13.15 5.51
N GLN A 204 11.74 13.98 4.56
CA GLN A 204 11.67 13.58 3.15
C GLN A 204 13.04 13.14 2.63
N ALA A 205 14.10 13.92 2.91
CA ALA A 205 15.47 13.58 2.51
C ALA A 205 15.94 12.26 3.16
N PHE A 206 15.63 12.04 4.43
CA PHE A 206 15.91 10.80 5.16
C PHE A 206 15.23 9.59 4.50
N VAL A 207 13.93 9.68 4.20
CA VAL A 207 13.19 8.60 3.53
C VAL A 207 13.78 8.29 2.15
N ILE A 208 14.10 9.32 1.36
CA ILE A 208 14.72 9.15 0.04
C ILE A 208 16.10 8.49 0.16
N SER A 209 16.87 8.80 1.21
CA SER A 209 18.18 8.16 1.47
C SER A 209 18.00 6.68 1.82
N LEU A 210 17.01 6.31 2.64
CA LEU A 210 16.71 4.90 2.92
C LEU A 210 16.31 4.13 1.65
N VAL A 211 15.50 4.74 0.80
CA VAL A 211 15.14 4.14 -0.51
C VAL A 211 16.38 3.94 -1.38
N ALA A 212 17.29 4.90 -1.40
CA ALA A 212 18.55 4.78 -2.16
C ALA A 212 19.44 3.65 -1.62
N GLU A 213 19.54 3.48 -0.30
CA GLU A 213 20.29 2.40 0.33
C GLU A 213 19.67 1.02 0.03
N LEU A 214 18.35 0.89 0.09
CA LEU A 214 17.64 -0.34 -0.29
C LEU A 214 17.83 -0.66 -1.79
N ALA A 215 17.70 0.33 -2.67
CA ALA A 215 17.90 0.16 -4.10
C ALA A 215 19.34 -0.24 -4.48
N ALA A 216 20.32 0.03 -3.62
CA ALA A 216 21.72 -0.36 -3.81
C ALA A 216 21.96 -1.86 -3.59
N TYR A 217 21.03 -2.61 -2.99
CA TYR A 217 21.07 -4.08 -2.96
C TYR A 217 20.77 -4.61 -4.36
N LYS A 218 21.80 -5.01 -5.10
CA LYS A 218 21.75 -5.29 -6.55
C LYS A 218 20.74 -6.37 -6.95
N GLU A 219 20.55 -7.34 -6.06
CA GLU A 219 19.69 -8.50 -6.30
C GLU A 219 18.29 -8.32 -5.68
N LEU A 220 18.00 -7.17 -5.06
CA LEU A 220 16.67 -6.89 -4.53
C LEU A 220 15.67 -6.67 -5.67
N ASP A 221 14.54 -7.39 -5.66
CA ASP A 221 13.54 -7.32 -6.72
C ASP A 221 12.59 -6.12 -6.58
N GLY A 222 12.39 -5.60 -5.35
CA GLY A 222 11.52 -4.45 -5.16
C GLY A 222 11.58 -3.81 -3.79
N ILE A 223 11.01 -2.61 -3.72
CA ILE A 223 10.84 -1.82 -2.48
C ILE A 223 9.35 -1.52 -2.30
N VAL A 224 8.85 -1.67 -1.08
CA VAL A 224 7.46 -1.37 -0.70
C VAL A 224 7.44 -0.36 0.44
N LEU A 225 6.85 0.80 0.21
CA LEU A 225 6.60 1.77 1.27
C LEU A 225 5.31 1.40 2.02
N ASP A 226 5.44 0.91 3.25
CA ASP A 226 4.33 0.80 4.18
C ASP A 226 4.26 2.06 5.05
N ARG A 227 3.09 2.40 5.57
CA ARG A 227 2.83 3.58 6.41
C ARG A 227 3.45 4.87 5.86
N CYS A 228 3.48 5.02 4.53
CA CYS A 228 3.84 6.28 3.87
C CYS A 228 2.63 7.23 3.94
N ARG A 229 2.35 7.77 5.12
CA ARG A 229 1.15 8.53 5.46
C ARG A 229 1.36 9.36 6.72
N TYR A 230 0.39 10.22 7.03
CA TYR A 230 0.32 10.88 8.33
C TYR A 230 -0.02 9.87 9.44
N ASP A 231 0.13 10.30 10.70
CA ASP A 231 -0.01 9.43 11.86
C ASP A 231 -1.45 8.93 12.11
N ASP A 232 -1.59 8.07 13.11
CA ASP A 232 -2.84 7.39 13.43
C ASP A 232 -3.91 8.33 14.04
N SER A 233 -3.58 9.59 14.37
CA SER A 233 -4.56 10.59 14.78
C SER A 233 -5.39 11.16 13.60
N GLY A 234 -5.12 10.73 12.38
CA GLY A 234 -5.91 11.03 11.21
C GLY A 234 -5.93 12.52 10.85
N LEU A 235 -7.11 13.16 10.94
CA LEU A 235 -7.27 14.58 10.65
C LEU A 235 -6.58 15.50 11.67
N MET A 236 -6.21 14.96 12.85
CA MET A 236 -5.60 15.70 13.95
C MET A 236 -4.07 15.80 13.82
N SER A 237 -3.46 15.44 12.69
CA SER A 237 -2.04 15.52 12.41
C SER A 237 -1.77 15.93 10.95
N ASP A 238 -0.65 16.61 10.64
CA ASP A 238 0.33 17.22 11.53
C ASP A 238 0.09 18.73 11.60
N PHE A 239 0.12 19.28 12.82
CA PHE A 239 -0.09 20.70 13.07
C PHE A 239 1.14 21.39 13.66
N SER A 240 2.34 20.89 13.36
CA SER A 240 3.60 21.56 13.74
C SER A 240 3.75 22.92 13.04
N GLU A 241 4.63 23.77 13.59
CA GLU A 241 4.97 25.05 12.98
C GLU A 241 5.61 24.89 11.58
N THR A 242 6.36 23.77 11.38
CA THR A 242 6.91 23.41 10.07
C THR A 242 5.81 23.17 9.05
N THR A 243 4.80 22.40 9.41
CA THR A 243 3.65 22.11 8.53
C THR A 243 2.79 23.37 8.32
N ARG A 244 2.60 24.19 9.37
CA ARG A 244 1.91 25.47 9.23
C ARG A 244 2.54 26.33 8.13
N LYS A 245 3.85 26.57 8.20
CA LYS A 245 4.57 27.36 7.21
C LYS A 245 4.48 26.78 5.80
N ALA A 246 4.61 25.46 5.68
CA ALA A 246 4.49 24.77 4.41
C ALA A 246 3.06 24.91 3.82
N PHE A 247 2.04 24.80 4.66
CA PHE A 247 0.65 24.95 4.26
C PHE A 247 0.30 26.39 3.87
N GLU A 248 0.73 27.41 4.66
CA GLU A 248 0.54 28.83 4.35
C GLU A 248 1.24 29.21 3.02
N GLN A 249 2.41 28.63 2.74
CA GLN A 249 3.08 28.77 1.45
C GLN A 249 2.27 28.12 0.31
N PHE A 250 1.68 26.94 0.55
CA PHE A 250 0.87 26.21 -0.42
C PHE A 250 -0.41 26.97 -0.79
N CYS A 251 -1.16 27.46 0.19
CA CYS A 251 -2.42 28.18 -0.04
C CYS A 251 -2.23 29.67 -0.36
N GLY A 252 -1.03 30.23 -0.13
CA GLY A 252 -0.70 31.63 -0.46
C GLY A 252 -1.22 32.68 0.52
N HIS A 253 -1.71 32.27 1.69
CA HIS A 253 -2.21 33.17 2.74
C HIS A 253 -1.96 32.60 4.16
N SER A 254 -1.93 33.50 5.15
CA SER A 254 -1.82 33.11 6.55
C SER A 254 -3.11 32.48 7.07
N VAL A 255 -2.96 31.48 7.96
CA VAL A 255 -4.08 30.77 8.59
C VAL A 255 -4.18 31.12 10.07
N SER A 256 -5.28 31.78 10.43
CA SER A 256 -5.51 32.21 11.81
C SER A 256 -7.00 32.11 12.17
N PRO A 257 -7.35 31.60 13.37
CA PRO A 257 -6.46 31.01 14.37
C PRO A 257 -5.95 29.61 13.96
N TRP A 258 -4.68 29.32 14.22
CA TRP A 258 -4.10 28.01 13.96
C TRP A 258 -4.19 27.12 15.21
N PRO A 259 -4.55 25.81 15.09
CA PRO A 259 -5.04 25.09 13.91
C PRO A 259 -6.57 25.15 13.78
N SER A 260 -7.28 25.81 14.69
CA SER A 260 -8.74 25.75 14.84
C SER A 260 -9.53 26.33 13.66
N ALA A 261 -8.89 27.17 12.80
CA ALA A 261 -9.48 27.60 11.54
C ALA A 261 -9.68 26.42 10.57
N ILE A 262 -8.93 25.32 10.71
CA ILE A 262 -9.03 24.11 9.88
C ILE A 262 -9.90 23.08 10.57
N PHE A 263 -9.47 22.59 11.78
CA PHE A 263 -10.17 21.60 12.57
C PHE A 263 -10.11 21.92 14.06
N SER A 264 -11.23 21.74 14.73
CA SER A 264 -11.27 21.69 16.18
C SER A 264 -10.65 20.38 16.70
N PRO A 265 -10.08 20.35 17.92
CA PRO A 265 -9.60 19.11 18.50
C PRO A 265 -10.67 18.02 18.52
N GLY A 266 -10.29 16.77 18.28
CA GLY A 266 -11.19 15.61 18.28
C GLY A 266 -12.06 15.45 17.02
N THR A 267 -11.77 16.18 15.94
CA THR A 267 -12.46 15.97 14.65
C THR A 267 -11.96 14.65 14.02
N GLU A 268 -12.80 13.62 14.03
CA GLU A 268 -12.46 12.30 13.48
C GLU A 268 -12.79 12.16 12.00
N SER A 269 -13.82 12.86 11.52
CA SER A 269 -14.30 12.82 10.14
C SER A 269 -14.82 14.17 9.67
N LEU A 270 -14.92 14.35 8.37
CA LEU A 270 -15.48 15.56 7.77
C LEU A 270 -17.00 15.60 7.98
N GLY A 271 -17.50 16.79 8.32
CA GLY A 271 -18.93 17.07 8.31
C GLY A 271 -19.52 17.13 6.89
N SER A 272 -20.82 17.29 6.80
CA SER A 272 -21.54 17.45 5.51
C SER A 272 -21.11 18.69 4.71
N ALA A 273 -20.67 19.75 5.41
CA ALA A 273 -20.16 20.98 4.80
C ALA A 273 -18.64 21.07 5.04
N VAL A 274 -17.87 20.94 3.98
CA VAL A 274 -16.42 21.09 4.02
C VAL A 274 -16.04 22.48 3.51
N SER A 275 -15.35 23.27 4.36
CA SER A 275 -14.92 24.63 4.00
C SER A 275 -13.84 24.64 2.90
N SER A 276 -13.59 25.79 2.26
CA SER A 276 -12.49 25.96 1.31
C SER A 276 -11.14 25.65 1.95
N LEU A 277 -10.90 26.17 3.16
CA LEU A 277 -9.66 25.96 3.89
C LEU A 277 -9.42 24.48 4.24
N GLN A 278 -10.49 23.75 4.61
CA GLN A 278 -10.38 22.29 4.84
C GLN A 278 -10.03 21.53 3.55
N ARG A 279 -10.62 21.93 2.40
CA ARG A 279 -10.27 21.32 1.10
C ARG A 279 -8.82 21.59 0.70
N GLU A 280 -8.35 22.82 0.90
CA GLU A 280 -6.95 23.18 0.68
C GLU A 280 -6.01 22.37 1.57
N TRP A 281 -6.36 22.23 2.87
CA TRP A 281 -5.60 21.42 3.82
C TRP A 281 -5.53 19.93 3.42
N LEU A 282 -6.65 19.33 3.06
CA LEU A 282 -6.70 17.95 2.59
C LEU A 282 -5.90 17.76 1.30
N THR A 283 -5.98 18.71 0.38
CA THR A 283 -5.19 18.72 -0.88
C THR A 283 -3.71 18.85 -0.59
N PHE A 284 -3.31 19.74 0.31
CA PHE A 284 -1.92 19.90 0.75
C PHE A 284 -1.35 18.59 1.32
N ARG A 285 -2.11 17.90 2.19
CA ARG A 285 -1.65 16.64 2.80
C ARG A 285 -1.42 15.54 1.76
N VAL A 286 -2.39 15.31 0.89
CA VAL A 286 -2.24 14.27 -0.16
C VAL A 286 -1.16 14.62 -1.16
N LYS A 287 -1.00 15.91 -1.50
CA LYS A 287 0.09 16.35 -2.38
C LYS A 287 1.47 16.16 -1.74
N THR A 288 1.59 16.36 -0.44
CA THR A 288 2.83 16.11 0.31
C THR A 288 3.26 14.64 0.19
N ILE A 289 2.33 13.71 0.36
CA ILE A 289 2.61 12.26 0.21
C ILE A 289 2.86 11.91 -1.27
N HIS A 290 2.05 12.41 -2.19
CA HIS A 290 2.25 12.23 -3.64
C HIS A 290 3.68 12.61 -4.06
N ASP A 291 4.12 13.83 -3.73
CA ASP A 291 5.43 14.35 -4.13
C ASP A 291 6.59 13.55 -3.48
N LEU A 292 6.37 12.99 -2.30
CA LEU A 292 7.34 12.11 -1.65
C LEU A 292 7.43 10.75 -2.36
N VAL A 293 6.29 10.14 -2.69
CA VAL A 293 6.23 8.86 -3.41
C VAL A 293 6.88 9.00 -4.78
N GLU A 294 6.56 10.06 -5.54
CA GLU A 294 7.17 10.37 -6.85
C GLU A 294 8.71 10.45 -6.75
N LYS A 295 9.22 11.24 -5.78
CA LYS A 295 10.67 11.41 -5.58
C LYS A 295 11.34 10.12 -5.13
N ALA A 296 10.68 9.32 -4.28
CA ALA A 296 11.20 8.05 -3.80
C ALA A 296 11.27 7.02 -4.94
N ALA A 297 10.24 6.93 -5.78
CA ALA A 297 10.23 6.08 -6.97
C ALA A 297 11.34 6.48 -7.96
N ALA A 298 11.46 7.78 -8.25
CA ALA A 298 12.52 8.30 -9.11
C ALA A 298 13.92 7.96 -8.56
N LYS A 299 14.14 8.08 -7.24
CA LYS A 299 15.40 7.75 -6.60
C LYS A 299 15.70 6.25 -6.64
N ALA A 300 14.71 5.40 -6.42
CA ALA A 300 14.87 3.95 -6.52
C ALA A 300 15.35 3.56 -7.93
N HIS A 301 14.69 4.05 -8.97
CA HIS A 301 15.04 3.77 -10.37
C HIS A 301 16.34 4.45 -10.82
N GLU A 302 16.70 5.60 -10.24
CA GLU A 302 18.03 6.23 -10.47
C GLU A 302 19.17 5.32 -10.01
N VAL A 303 19.03 4.72 -8.81
CA VAL A 303 20.04 3.84 -8.21
C VAL A 303 20.04 2.45 -8.86
N ASN A 304 18.85 1.89 -9.10
CA ASN A 304 18.68 0.57 -9.71
C ASN A 304 17.51 0.58 -10.72
N PRO A 305 17.79 0.75 -12.02
CA PRO A 305 16.73 0.82 -13.05
C PRO A 305 15.87 -0.44 -13.20
N LYS A 306 16.25 -1.55 -12.57
CA LYS A 306 15.49 -2.82 -12.63
C LYS A 306 14.62 -3.07 -11.40
N ILE A 307 14.83 -2.31 -10.32
CA ILE A 307 14.08 -2.50 -9.10
C ILE A 307 12.62 -2.08 -9.30
N ARG A 308 11.70 -2.84 -8.76
CA ARG A 308 10.30 -2.43 -8.72
C ARG A 308 10.03 -1.59 -7.48
N PHE A 309 9.25 -0.54 -7.62
CA PHE A 309 8.90 0.36 -6.53
C PHE A 309 7.40 0.40 -6.33
N GLY A 310 6.94 0.26 -5.09
CA GLY A 310 5.52 0.25 -4.78
C GLY A 310 5.19 0.68 -3.36
N THR A 311 3.90 0.68 -3.05
CA THR A 311 3.39 1.00 -1.72
C THR A 311 2.40 -0.07 -1.26
N TYR A 312 2.26 -0.22 0.08
CA TYR A 312 1.12 -0.87 0.69
C TYR A 312 0.14 0.18 1.22
N VAL A 313 -1.14 -0.05 0.99
CA VAL A 313 -2.24 0.75 1.53
C VAL A 313 -3.44 -0.12 1.89
N GLY A 314 -4.27 0.33 2.83
CA GLY A 314 -5.57 -0.29 3.06
C GLY A 314 -6.54 -0.02 1.91
N ALA A 315 -7.32 -1.02 1.54
CA ALA A 315 -8.30 -0.90 0.46
C ALA A 315 -9.53 -0.04 0.81
N TRP A 316 -9.67 0.37 2.07
CA TRP A 316 -10.75 1.26 2.58
C TRP A 316 -10.53 2.72 2.18
N TYR A 317 -10.60 2.98 0.90
CA TYR A 317 -10.37 4.31 0.31
C TYR A 317 -11.30 5.38 0.88
N SER A 318 -12.55 5.02 1.19
CA SER A 318 -13.59 5.94 1.68
C SER A 318 -13.19 6.77 2.91
N SER A 319 -12.23 6.28 3.72
CA SER A 319 -11.70 6.99 4.90
C SER A 319 -10.20 7.35 4.78
N TYR A 320 -9.51 6.94 3.72
CA TYR A 320 -8.05 7.09 3.61
C TYR A 320 -7.57 8.55 3.52
N TYR A 321 -8.47 9.47 3.14
CA TYR A 321 -8.20 10.91 3.16
C TYR A 321 -7.81 11.42 4.56
N THR A 322 -8.30 10.76 5.63
CA THR A 322 -7.94 11.14 7.01
C THR A 322 -6.45 10.94 7.30
N SER A 323 -5.83 9.97 6.67
CA SER A 323 -4.39 9.70 6.74
C SER A 323 -3.55 10.51 5.76
N GLY A 324 -4.17 11.46 5.02
CA GLY A 324 -3.48 12.33 4.07
C GLY A 324 -2.97 11.61 2.83
N VAL A 325 -3.66 10.56 2.37
CA VAL A 325 -3.25 9.75 1.22
C VAL A 325 -4.36 9.66 0.18
N ASN A 326 -3.99 9.85 -1.08
CA ASN A 326 -4.79 9.52 -2.25
C ASN A 326 -4.02 8.51 -3.11
N TRP A 327 -4.25 7.22 -2.88
CA TRP A 327 -3.59 6.13 -3.59
C TRP A 327 -4.23 5.77 -4.93
N ALA A 328 -5.32 6.44 -5.31
CA ALA A 328 -5.99 6.21 -6.58
C ALA A 328 -5.17 6.74 -7.77
N SER A 329 -5.56 6.35 -8.97
CA SER A 329 -5.06 6.97 -10.19
C SER A 329 -5.51 8.45 -10.28
N PRO A 330 -4.67 9.36 -10.78
CA PRO A 330 -5.10 10.74 -11.06
C PRO A 330 -6.22 10.82 -12.12
N SER A 331 -6.43 9.75 -12.90
CA SER A 331 -7.56 9.66 -13.85
C SER A 331 -8.88 9.24 -13.18
N TYR A 332 -8.84 8.71 -11.96
CA TYR A 332 -10.04 8.32 -11.24
C TYR A 332 -10.81 9.52 -10.71
N ASN A 333 -12.10 9.64 -11.07
CA ASN A 333 -12.93 10.71 -10.52
C ASN A 333 -13.28 10.47 -9.05
N CYS A 334 -12.43 10.95 -8.15
CA CYS A 334 -12.60 10.78 -6.70
C CYS A 334 -13.83 11.52 -6.12
N LYS A 335 -14.46 12.44 -6.85
CA LYS A 335 -15.72 13.09 -6.44
C LYS A 335 -16.89 12.11 -6.34
N THR A 336 -16.77 10.92 -6.94
CA THR A 336 -17.77 9.85 -6.76
C THR A 336 -17.82 9.33 -5.32
N GLU A 337 -16.76 9.53 -4.55
CA GLU A 337 -16.67 9.15 -3.13
C GLU A 337 -16.53 10.37 -2.21
N TYR A 338 -15.73 11.34 -2.62
CA TYR A 338 -15.46 12.57 -1.87
C TYR A 338 -16.06 13.77 -2.58
N LEU A 339 -17.33 14.10 -2.33
CA LEU A 339 -18.02 15.23 -2.96
C LEU A 339 -17.27 16.57 -2.81
N TRP A 340 -16.46 16.70 -1.77
CA TRP A 340 -15.66 17.89 -1.48
C TRP A 340 -14.35 17.96 -2.29
N ALA A 341 -13.89 16.86 -2.90
CA ALA A 341 -12.60 16.80 -3.56
C ALA A 341 -12.50 17.81 -4.72
N SER A 342 -11.37 18.50 -4.79
CA SER A 342 -11.00 19.39 -5.90
C SER A 342 -10.35 18.60 -7.05
N ALA A 343 -10.14 19.28 -8.19
CA ALA A 343 -9.34 18.74 -9.28
C ALA A 343 -7.88 18.49 -8.83
N ASP A 344 -7.33 19.39 -7.98
CA ASP A 344 -5.96 19.25 -7.46
C ASP A 344 -5.84 18.07 -6.48
N TYR A 345 -6.88 17.81 -5.66
CA TYR A 345 -6.92 16.59 -4.83
C TYR A 345 -6.91 15.32 -5.69
N GLN A 346 -7.69 15.29 -6.76
CA GLN A 346 -7.70 14.18 -7.70
C GLN A 346 -6.35 14.00 -8.39
N ALA A 347 -5.74 15.09 -8.86
CA ALA A 347 -4.44 15.08 -9.52
C ALA A 347 -3.30 14.62 -8.60
N ALA A 348 -3.47 14.71 -7.28
CA ALA A 348 -2.53 14.18 -6.29
C ALA A 348 -2.72 12.67 -5.99
N GLY A 349 -3.47 11.94 -6.80
CA GLY A 349 -3.42 10.49 -6.84
C GLY A 349 -2.07 10.02 -7.36
N TYR A 350 -1.43 9.03 -6.71
CA TYR A 350 -0.04 8.67 -7.01
C TYR A 350 0.16 7.29 -7.66
N ALA A 351 -0.92 6.60 -8.02
CA ALA A 351 -0.84 5.24 -8.57
C ALA A 351 0.08 5.12 -9.79
N ASP A 352 0.15 6.13 -10.63
CA ASP A 352 0.94 6.16 -11.86
C ASP A 352 2.46 6.37 -11.65
N HIS A 353 2.89 6.64 -10.41
CA HIS A 353 4.32 6.67 -10.04
C HIS A 353 4.85 5.30 -9.59
N LEU A 354 4.01 4.28 -9.53
CA LEU A 354 4.33 2.96 -8.97
C LEU A 354 4.47 1.89 -10.06
N ASP A 355 5.32 0.88 -9.81
CA ASP A 355 5.39 -0.34 -10.62
C ASP A 355 4.40 -1.41 -10.14
N TYR A 356 3.93 -1.34 -8.91
CA TYR A 356 2.92 -2.20 -8.29
C TYR A 356 2.40 -1.57 -6.99
N ILE A 357 1.18 -1.98 -6.57
CA ILE A 357 0.61 -1.55 -5.29
C ILE A 357 -0.04 -2.73 -4.57
N PHE A 358 0.07 -2.76 -3.26
CA PHE A 358 -0.60 -3.75 -2.40
C PHE A 358 -1.80 -3.12 -1.73
N LEU A 359 -2.98 -3.75 -1.90
CA LEU A 359 -4.24 -3.30 -1.31
C LEU A 359 -4.66 -4.28 -0.21
N GLY A 360 -4.62 -3.84 1.04
CA GLY A 360 -5.10 -4.61 2.19
C GLY A 360 -6.61 -4.84 2.12
N ALA A 361 -7.03 -5.99 1.61
CA ALA A 361 -8.42 -6.42 1.61
C ALA A 361 -8.80 -7.03 2.97
N TYR A 362 -8.59 -6.27 4.06
CA TYR A 362 -8.66 -6.72 5.45
C TYR A 362 -10.10 -6.81 5.97
N ALA A 363 -10.93 -7.54 5.24
CA ALA A 363 -12.28 -7.91 5.71
C ALA A 363 -12.21 -9.08 6.68
N GLY A 364 -13.23 -9.24 7.52
CA GLY A 364 -13.35 -10.37 8.42
C GLY A 364 -13.54 -11.71 7.69
N ALA A 365 -13.31 -12.82 8.39
CA ALA A 365 -13.36 -14.17 7.86
C ALA A 365 -14.70 -14.54 7.19
N ASP A 366 -15.81 -13.95 7.66
CA ASP A 366 -17.14 -14.19 7.14
C ASP A 366 -17.51 -13.27 5.93
N TYR A 367 -16.61 -12.37 5.54
CA TYR A 367 -16.86 -11.33 4.53
C TYR A 367 -15.95 -11.49 3.30
N ILE A 368 -15.86 -12.70 2.74
CA ILE A 368 -15.05 -12.98 1.54
C ILE A 368 -15.71 -12.35 0.30
N HIS A 369 -17.01 -12.60 0.11
CA HIS A 369 -17.76 -12.17 -1.06
C HIS A 369 -18.59 -10.91 -0.83
N GLY A 370 -18.73 -10.09 -1.87
CA GLY A 370 -19.56 -8.89 -1.85
C GLY A 370 -19.10 -7.83 -2.84
N THR A 371 -19.81 -6.70 -2.87
CA THR A 371 -19.57 -5.61 -3.82
C THR A 371 -19.18 -4.29 -3.16
N THR A 372 -19.22 -4.22 -1.84
CA THR A 372 -18.92 -3.02 -1.05
C THR A 372 -17.57 -3.15 -0.36
N GLU A 373 -17.02 -2.04 0.13
CA GLU A 373 -15.91 -2.07 1.09
C GLU A 373 -16.26 -2.97 2.28
N TRP A 374 -15.23 -3.51 2.94
CA TRP A 374 -15.31 -4.48 4.05
C TRP A 374 -15.77 -5.88 3.64
N THR A 375 -15.77 -6.18 2.33
CA THR A 375 -15.69 -7.54 1.81
C THR A 375 -14.42 -7.69 0.99
N MET A 376 -13.76 -8.86 0.99
CA MET A 376 -12.49 -9.05 0.27
C MET A 376 -12.68 -8.84 -1.24
N GLU A 377 -13.74 -9.42 -1.81
CA GLU A 377 -14.09 -9.24 -3.21
C GLU A 377 -14.40 -7.78 -3.55
N GLY A 378 -15.16 -7.10 -2.70
CA GLY A 378 -15.52 -5.70 -2.89
C GLY A 378 -14.30 -4.78 -2.81
N PHE A 379 -13.38 -5.01 -1.87
CA PHE A 379 -12.11 -4.30 -1.80
C PHE A 379 -11.30 -4.45 -3.09
N CYS A 380 -11.18 -5.67 -3.63
CA CYS A 380 -10.46 -5.91 -4.89
C CYS A 380 -11.12 -5.19 -6.07
N LYS A 381 -12.44 -5.32 -6.23
CA LYS A 381 -13.19 -4.69 -7.34
C LYS A 381 -13.16 -3.16 -7.28
N LEU A 382 -13.34 -2.58 -6.10
CA LEU A 382 -13.27 -1.14 -5.90
C LEU A 382 -11.84 -0.64 -6.05
N GLY A 383 -10.85 -1.40 -5.61
CA GLY A 383 -9.43 -1.12 -5.83
C GLY A 383 -9.11 -1.03 -7.32
N ALA A 384 -9.49 -2.02 -8.12
CA ALA A 384 -9.31 -2.00 -9.57
C ALA A 384 -9.95 -0.77 -10.23
N LYS A 385 -11.16 -0.40 -9.81
CA LYS A 385 -11.86 0.80 -10.29
C LYS A 385 -11.08 2.09 -9.96
N ARG A 386 -10.57 2.20 -8.74
CA ARG A 386 -9.85 3.41 -8.25
C ARG A 386 -8.47 3.54 -8.88
N LEU A 387 -7.80 2.42 -9.11
CA LEU A 387 -6.50 2.41 -9.80
C LEU A 387 -6.62 2.64 -11.31
N ALA A 388 -7.80 2.40 -11.91
CA ALA A 388 -8.10 2.68 -13.31
C ALA A 388 -7.01 2.17 -14.30
N SER A 389 -6.43 1.02 -14.01
CA SER A 389 -5.32 0.39 -14.76
C SER A 389 -4.02 1.21 -14.81
N ALA A 390 -3.83 2.21 -13.95
CA ALA A 390 -2.58 2.97 -13.89
C ALA A 390 -1.40 2.13 -13.39
N VAL A 391 -1.67 1.16 -12.53
CA VAL A 391 -0.66 0.29 -11.92
C VAL A 391 -1.24 -1.10 -11.68
N PRO A 392 -0.47 -2.19 -11.87
CA PRO A 392 -0.88 -3.52 -11.43
C PRO A 392 -0.93 -3.59 -9.91
N PHE A 393 -1.89 -4.35 -9.36
CA PHE A 393 -2.05 -4.46 -7.92
C PHE A 393 -2.21 -5.90 -7.44
N ALA A 394 -1.68 -6.18 -6.25
CA ALA A 394 -1.99 -7.39 -5.51
C ALA A 394 -2.92 -7.04 -4.34
N ALA A 395 -3.90 -7.90 -4.10
CA ALA A 395 -4.81 -7.73 -2.98
C ALA A 395 -4.86 -8.99 -2.12
N GLY A 396 -5.09 -8.82 -0.83
CA GLY A 396 -5.19 -9.96 0.07
C GLY A 396 -5.57 -9.61 1.49
N PRO A 397 -5.95 -10.63 2.28
CA PRO A 397 -6.43 -10.49 3.64
C PRO A 397 -5.29 -10.35 4.67
N ASP A 398 -5.66 -9.85 5.85
CA ASP A 398 -4.96 -10.13 7.09
C ASP A 398 -5.63 -11.36 7.74
N ILE A 399 -4.92 -12.49 7.69
CA ILE A 399 -5.43 -13.79 8.17
C ILE A 399 -5.17 -14.04 9.65
N GLY A 400 -4.76 -13.02 10.39
CA GLY A 400 -4.47 -13.13 11.81
C GLY A 400 -5.16 -12.10 12.67
N ASN A 401 -5.30 -10.84 12.20
CA ASN A 401 -5.82 -9.74 13.02
C ASN A 401 -7.24 -9.30 12.60
N SER A 402 -7.66 -9.57 11.36
CA SER A 402 -9.03 -9.24 10.94
C SER A 402 -10.06 -10.12 11.66
N SER A 403 -11.26 -9.55 11.88
CA SER A 403 -12.34 -10.20 12.64
C SER A 403 -12.59 -11.65 12.20
N GLY A 404 -12.65 -12.56 13.17
CA GLY A 404 -12.85 -13.99 12.96
C GLY A 404 -11.58 -14.79 12.63
N PHE A 405 -10.44 -14.14 12.36
CA PHE A 405 -9.16 -14.84 12.14
C PHE A 405 -8.35 -15.09 13.43
N PRO A 406 -8.36 -14.20 14.45
CA PRO A 406 -7.56 -14.42 15.66
C PRO A 406 -7.84 -15.73 16.39
N GLU A 407 -9.04 -16.29 16.23
CA GLU A 407 -9.43 -17.57 16.82
C GLU A 407 -8.81 -18.78 16.10
N GLY A 408 -8.19 -18.59 14.95
CA GLY A 408 -7.65 -19.65 14.11
C GLY A 408 -8.74 -20.53 13.48
N GLY A 409 -8.34 -21.73 13.00
CA GLY A 409 -9.29 -22.73 12.47
C GLY A 409 -9.95 -22.39 11.14
N LYS A 410 -9.45 -21.36 10.41
CA LYS A 410 -10.03 -20.85 9.17
C LYS A 410 -9.41 -21.45 7.88
N GLY A 411 -8.68 -22.58 8.02
CA GLY A 411 -8.02 -23.23 6.87
C GLY A 411 -8.96 -23.55 5.72
N SER A 412 -10.21 -23.96 6.01
CA SER A 412 -11.21 -24.26 4.98
C SER A 412 -11.60 -23.06 4.11
N LEU A 413 -11.37 -21.84 4.58
CA LEU A 413 -11.67 -20.59 3.83
C LEU A 413 -10.54 -20.22 2.87
N MET A 414 -9.30 -20.67 3.10
CA MET A 414 -8.13 -20.23 2.34
C MET A 414 -8.24 -20.47 0.82
N PRO A 415 -8.77 -21.61 0.32
CA PRO A 415 -8.93 -21.79 -1.13
C PRO A 415 -9.88 -20.77 -1.77
N ASP A 416 -10.96 -20.40 -1.09
CA ASP A 416 -11.93 -19.43 -1.58
C ASP A 416 -11.38 -18.00 -1.52
N ILE A 417 -10.65 -17.65 -0.46
CA ILE A 417 -9.92 -16.38 -0.33
C ILE A 417 -8.92 -16.22 -1.47
N VAL A 418 -8.07 -17.23 -1.71
CA VAL A 418 -7.11 -17.23 -2.83
C VAL A 418 -7.82 -16.99 -4.15
N LYS A 419 -8.87 -17.78 -4.45
CA LYS A 419 -9.64 -17.65 -5.67
C LYS A 419 -10.25 -16.26 -5.82
N THR A 420 -10.83 -15.72 -4.76
CA THR A 420 -11.51 -14.41 -4.77
C THR A 420 -10.52 -13.27 -4.99
N CYS A 421 -9.43 -13.22 -4.24
CA CYS A 421 -8.46 -12.13 -4.35
C CYS A 421 -7.73 -12.17 -5.69
N ILE A 422 -7.16 -13.33 -6.08
CA ILE A 422 -6.41 -13.44 -7.34
C ILE A 422 -7.31 -13.29 -8.58
N GLY A 423 -8.59 -13.66 -8.46
CA GLY A 423 -9.58 -13.50 -9.53
C GLY A 423 -9.95 -12.05 -9.81
N ASN A 424 -9.81 -11.15 -8.84
CA ASN A 424 -10.22 -9.75 -8.92
C ASN A 424 -9.05 -8.75 -8.79
N ALA A 425 -7.80 -9.23 -8.79
CA ALA A 425 -6.57 -8.42 -8.73
C ALA A 425 -5.53 -8.98 -9.71
N ASP A 426 -4.41 -8.28 -9.91
CA ASP A 426 -3.29 -8.73 -10.74
C ASP A 426 -2.31 -9.63 -9.97
N GLY A 427 -2.52 -9.80 -8.68
CA GLY A 427 -1.75 -10.69 -7.80
C GLY A 427 -2.47 -10.93 -6.49
N LEU A 428 -1.96 -11.91 -5.73
CA LEU A 428 -2.39 -12.22 -4.37
C LEU A 428 -1.31 -11.79 -3.40
N PHE A 429 -1.67 -11.22 -2.24
CA PHE A 429 -0.76 -11.26 -1.10
C PHE A 429 -1.47 -11.76 0.16
N ILE A 430 -0.71 -12.34 1.08
CA ILE A 430 -1.22 -12.80 2.39
C ILE A 430 -0.43 -12.09 3.48
N PHE A 431 -1.12 -11.41 4.38
CA PHE A 431 -0.60 -10.88 5.62
C PHE A 431 -1.04 -11.77 6.78
N ASP A 432 -0.15 -12.47 7.51
CA ASP A 432 1.26 -12.58 7.23
C ASP A 432 1.76 -14.01 7.53
N LEU A 433 3.04 -14.25 7.32
CA LEU A 433 3.67 -15.56 7.46
C LEU A 433 3.55 -16.16 8.87
N CYS A 434 3.65 -15.36 9.94
CA CYS A 434 3.53 -15.86 11.31
C CYS A 434 2.17 -16.54 11.54
N HIS A 435 1.09 -16.00 10.95
CA HIS A 435 -0.24 -16.59 11.08
C HIS A 435 -0.42 -17.86 10.24
N ILE A 436 0.24 -17.93 9.05
CA ILE A 436 0.29 -19.20 8.29
C ILE A 436 0.94 -20.31 9.13
N LYS A 437 2.02 -19.98 9.85
CA LYS A 437 2.74 -20.91 10.73
C LYS A 437 1.92 -21.23 11.96
N MET A 438 1.38 -20.23 12.63
CA MET A 438 0.64 -20.36 13.90
C MET A 438 -0.60 -21.24 13.75
N TYR A 439 -1.34 -21.11 12.65
CA TYR A 439 -2.60 -21.80 12.39
C TYR A 439 -2.48 -22.97 11.41
N ASP A 440 -1.25 -23.28 10.97
CA ASP A 440 -0.95 -24.30 9.97
C ASP A 440 -1.78 -24.23 8.69
N TYR A 441 -1.84 -23.02 8.08
CA TYR A 441 -2.60 -22.81 6.85
C TYR A 441 -1.87 -23.22 5.55
N TRP A 442 -0.68 -23.82 5.63
CA TRP A 442 0.15 -24.18 4.49
C TRP A 442 -0.57 -25.04 3.45
N SER A 443 -1.19 -26.16 3.88
CA SER A 443 -1.86 -27.10 2.97
C SER A 443 -3.11 -26.48 2.34
N SER A 444 -3.84 -25.66 3.08
CA SER A 444 -5.05 -24.98 2.61
C SER A 444 -4.75 -23.90 1.58
N LEU A 445 -3.73 -23.07 1.82
CA LEU A 445 -3.24 -22.10 0.86
C LEU A 445 -2.71 -22.77 -0.41
N LYS A 446 -1.92 -23.84 -0.24
CA LYS A 446 -1.45 -24.63 -1.39
C LYS A 446 -2.60 -25.17 -2.22
N THR A 447 -3.65 -25.67 -1.60
CA THR A 447 -4.86 -26.15 -2.30
C THR A 447 -5.49 -25.05 -3.16
N GLY A 448 -5.64 -23.84 -2.61
CA GLY A 448 -6.17 -22.69 -3.34
C GLY A 448 -5.26 -22.26 -4.49
N ILE A 449 -3.96 -22.18 -4.26
CA ILE A 449 -2.97 -21.80 -5.27
C ILE A 449 -2.90 -22.84 -6.38
N ASP A 450 -2.86 -24.12 -6.08
CA ASP A 450 -2.83 -25.22 -7.08
C ASP A 450 -4.11 -25.20 -7.91
N ALA A 451 -5.27 -24.93 -7.31
CA ALA A 451 -6.53 -24.79 -8.04
C ALA A 451 -6.49 -23.62 -9.04
N TYR A 452 -5.96 -22.48 -8.62
CA TYR A 452 -5.74 -21.33 -9.50
C TYR A 452 -4.77 -21.67 -10.66
N LEU A 453 -3.62 -22.26 -10.36
CA LEU A 453 -2.63 -22.61 -11.38
C LEU A 453 -3.17 -23.59 -12.44
N LYS A 454 -4.05 -24.52 -12.04
CA LYS A 454 -4.76 -25.39 -13.01
C LYS A 454 -5.64 -24.60 -13.98
N THR A 455 -6.25 -23.50 -13.54
CA THR A 455 -7.07 -22.66 -14.45
C THR A 455 -6.21 -21.92 -15.46
N VAL A 456 -5.00 -21.49 -15.07
CA VAL A 456 -4.04 -20.81 -15.97
C VAL A 456 -3.48 -21.79 -17.02
N ASN A 457 -3.12 -23.02 -16.59
CA ASN A 457 -2.52 -24.02 -17.49
C ASN A 457 -3.52 -24.64 -18.48
N ASN A 458 -4.82 -24.45 -18.26
CA ASN A 458 -5.89 -24.95 -19.13
C ASN A 458 -6.41 -23.87 -20.12
N GLN A 459 -5.86 -22.67 -20.07
CA GLN A 459 -6.12 -21.58 -21.03
C GLN A 459 -5.03 -21.54 -22.11
#